data_778701bc677078facd29709a2165f155
#
_entry.id   778701bc677078facd29709a2165f155
#
_cell.length_a   1.000
_cell.length_b   1.000
_cell.length_c   1.000
_cell.angle_alpha   90.00
_cell.angle_beta   90.00
_cell.angle_gamma   90.00
#
_symmetry.space_group_name_H-M   'P 1'
#
loop_
_entity.id
_entity.type
_entity.pdbx_description
1 polymer ?
#
loop_
_entity_poly.entity_id
_entity_poly.type
_entity_poly.pdbx_seq_one_letter_code
_entity_poly.pdbx_strand_id
1 'polypeptide(L)'
;MIKIEFREKEKKSIAYDLDKKVGECDFEEANYTWNITHTEVDSAYEGQGIAKKLIENIIQNARILNKNLEATCSYAKKIIEKI
;
A
#
# COMPACT_ATOMS: atom_id res chain seq x y z
N MET A 1 17.41 -6.60 0.19
CA MET A 1 16.98 -5.22 0.55
C MET A 1 15.63 -4.94 -0.07
N ILE A 2 14.70 -4.45 0.71
CA ILE A 2 13.32 -4.21 0.25
C ILE A 2 13.19 -2.78 -0.26
N LYS A 3 12.67 -2.64 -1.46
CA LYS A 3 12.38 -1.34 -2.06
C LYS A 3 10.87 -1.25 -2.35
N ILE A 4 10.26 -0.15 -1.95
CA ILE A 4 8.84 0.10 -2.20
C ILE A 4 8.74 1.09 -3.36
N GLU A 5 7.95 0.73 -4.37
CA GLU A 5 7.73 1.56 -5.54
C GLU A 5 6.25 1.91 -5.67
N PHE A 6 5.96 3.20 -5.78
CA PHE A 6 4.58 3.66 -5.98
C PHE A 6 4.29 3.78 -7.47
N ARG A 7 3.16 3.21 -7.89
CA ARG A 7 2.72 3.26 -9.28
C ARG A 7 1.31 3.83 -9.36
N GLU A 8 1.25 5.15 -9.48
CA GLU A 8 -0.02 5.86 -9.46
C GLU A 8 -0.98 5.41 -10.57
N LYS A 9 -0.49 5.27 -11.78
CA LYS A 9 -1.34 4.89 -12.92
C LYS A 9 -1.93 3.50 -12.76
N GLU A 10 -1.19 2.60 -12.12
CA GLU A 10 -1.66 1.24 -11.86
C GLU A 10 -2.41 1.14 -10.54
N LYS A 11 -2.41 2.20 -9.75
CA LYS A 11 -3.11 2.31 -8.46
C LYS A 11 -2.64 1.25 -7.48
N LYS A 12 -1.33 1.20 -7.27
CA LYS A 12 -0.73 0.25 -6.35
C LYS A 12 0.65 0.71 -5.88
N SER A 13 1.09 0.12 -4.76
CA SER A 13 2.50 0.13 -4.37
C SER A 13 3.01 -1.29 -4.44
N ILE A 14 4.27 -1.45 -4.82
CA ILE A 14 4.88 -2.75 -5.03
C ILE A 14 6.17 -2.83 -4.22
N ALA A 15 6.39 -3.96 -3.57
CA ALA A 15 7.62 -4.23 -2.84
C ALA A 15 8.49 -5.17 -3.65
N TYR A 16 9.78 -4.82 -3.76
CA TYR A 16 10.77 -5.63 -4.45
C TYR A 16 11.91 -5.99 -3.51
N ASP A 17 12.40 -7.20 -3.63
CA ASP A 17 13.69 -7.60 -3.08
C ASP A 17 14.61 -7.79 -4.27
N LEU A 18 15.50 -6.80 -4.51
CA LEU A 18 16.24 -6.67 -5.75
C LEU A 18 15.25 -6.63 -6.93
N ASP A 19 15.28 -7.60 -7.82
CA ASP A 19 14.38 -7.63 -8.98
C ASP A 19 13.13 -8.47 -8.75
N LYS A 20 13.01 -9.10 -7.58
CA LYS A 20 11.88 -9.98 -7.30
C LYS A 20 10.74 -9.21 -6.64
N LYS A 21 9.56 -9.28 -7.22
CA LYS A 21 8.36 -8.73 -6.59
C LYS A 21 7.97 -9.62 -5.42
N VAL A 22 7.86 -9.05 -4.23
CA VAL A 22 7.54 -9.80 -3.01
C VAL A 22 6.27 -9.33 -2.32
N GLY A 23 5.63 -8.29 -2.82
CA GLY A 23 4.36 -7.83 -2.26
C GLY A 23 3.76 -6.70 -3.06
N GLU A 24 2.46 -6.46 -2.84
CA GLU A 24 1.79 -5.30 -3.42
C GLU A 24 0.60 -4.90 -2.58
N CYS A 25 0.22 -3.62 -2.70
CA CYS A 25 -0.98 -3.08 -2.07
C CYS A 25 -1.72 -2.28 -3.13
N ASP A 26 -3.00 -2.61 -3.34
CA ASP A 26 -3.81 -2.01 -4.38
C ASP A 26 -4.84 -1.05 -3.79
N PHE A 27 -5.18 -0.01 -4.55
CA PHE A 27 -6.25 0.90 -4.18
C PHE A 27 -7.09 1.25 -5.40
N GLU A 28 -8.29 1.73 -5.13
CA GLU A 28 -9.21 2.25 -6.15
C GLU A 28 -9.47 3.71 -5.87
N GLU A 29 -9.72 4.49 -6.90
CA GLU A 29 -9.99 5.91 -6.75
C GLU A 29 -11.39 6.26 -7.26
N ALA A 30 -12.14 7.02 -6.44
CA ALA A 30 -13.43 7.60 -6.82
C ALA A 30 -13.61 8.87 -6.00
N ASN A 31 -13.99 9.98 -6.67
CA ASN A 31 -14.30 11.24 -5.99
C ASN A 31 -13.19 11.71 -5.06
N TYR A 32 -11.94 11.68 -5.55
CA TYR A 32 -10.75 12.10 -4.79
C TYR A 32 -10.48 11.23 -3.55
N THR A 33 -11.10 10.05 -3.46
CA THR A 33 -10.87 9.12 -2.36
C THR A 33 -10.13 7.90 -2.88
N TRP A 34 -9.04 7.55 -2.20
CA TRP A 34 -8.29 6.32 -2.47
C TRP A 34 -8.72 5.29 -1.43
N ASN A 35 -9.31 4.19 -1.90
CA ASN A 35 -9.75 3.09 -1.05
C ASN A 35 -8.81 1.91 -1.21
N ILE A 36 -8.09 1.57 -0.15
CA ILE A 36 -7.15 0.44 -0.18
C ILE A 36 -7.96 -0.85 -0.10
N THR A 37 -7.88 -1.66 -1.15
CA THR A 37 -8.73 -2.84 -1.30
C THR A 37 -8.04 -4.15 -1.01
N HIS A 38 -6.72 -4.23 -1.23
CA HIS A 38 -6.02 -5.49 -1.15
C HIS A 38 -4.55 -5.27 -0.81
N THR A 39 -4.02 -6.12 0.06
CA THR A 39 -2.59 -6.12 0.40
C THR A 39 -2.13 -7.56 0.48
N GLU A 40 -1.04 -7.89 -0.20
CA GLU A 40 -0.46 -9.23 -0.11
C GLU A 40 1.05 -9.16 -0.08
N VAL A 41 1.66 -10.12 0.61
CA VAL A 41 3.12 -10.24 0.73
C VAL A 41 3.45 -11.73 0.59
N ASP A 42 4.50 -12.02 -0.17
CA ASP A 42 5.02 -13.38 -0.32
C ASP A 42 5.27 -13.99 1.06
N SER A 43 4.78 -15.22 1.29
CA SER A 43 4.88 -15.87 2.59
C SER A 43 6.30 -15.99 3.10
N ALA A 44 7.28 -16.10 2.22
CA ALA A 44 8.69 -16.15 2.60
C ALA A 44 9.18 -14.83 3.21
N TYR A 45 8.43 -13.74 3.02
CA TYR A 45 8.81 -12.40 3.50
C TYR A 45 7.91 -11.89 4.61
N GLU A 46 7.01 -12.72 5.13
CA GLU A 46 6.14 -12.30 6.23
C GLU A 46 6.93 -12.02 7.49
N GLY A 47 6.38 -11.15 8.35
CA GLY A 47 7.02 -10.80 9.61
C GLY A 47 8.09 -9.72 9.49
N GLN A 48 8.29 -9.15 8.31
CA GLN A 48 9.30 -8.11 8.09
C GLN A 48 8.72 -6.70 8.00
N GLY A 49 7.41 -6.55 8.19
CA GLY A 49 6.76 -5.26 8.13
C GLY A 49 6.53 -4.72 6.72
N ILE A 50 6.63 -5.57 5.70
CA ILE A 50 6.49 -5.14 4.31
C ILE A 50 5.08 -4.65 4.01
N ALA A 51 4.05 -5.36 4.49
CA ALA A 51 2.66 -4.95 4.27
C ALA A 51 2.41 -3.54 4.81
N LYS A 52 2.92 -3.25 6.01
CA LYS A 52 2.79 -1.93 6.60
C LYS A 52 3.49 -0.87 5.77
N LYS A 53 4.68 -1.16 5.26
CA LYS A 53 5.42 -0.22 4.41
C LYS A 53 4.68 0.06 3.11
N LEU A 54 4.06 -0.96 2.52
CA LEU A 54 3.27 -0.79 1.31
C LEU A 54 2.09 0.16 1.54
N ILE A 55 1.37 -0.06 2.64
CA ILE A 55 0.22 0.77 2.98
C ILE A 55 0.65 2.20 3.30
N GLU A 56 1.71 2.36 4.08
CA GLU A 56 2.23 3.69 4.41
C GLU A 56 2.68 4.46 3.18
N ASN A 57 3.21 3.77 2.19
CA ASN A 57 3.60 4.39 0.93
C ASN A 57 2.38 4.99 0.21
N ILE A 58 1.27 4.26 0.17
CA ILE A 58 0.02 4.78 -0.42
C ILE A 58 -0.50 5.96 0.38
N ILE A 59 -0.48 5.86 1.72
CA ILE A 59 -0.95 6.94 2.59
C ILE A 59 -0.15 8.23 2.36
N GLN A 60 1.17 8.13 2.28
CA GLN A 60 2.02 9.30 2.04
C GLN A 60 1.72 9.95 0.70
N ASN A 61 1.55 9.14 -0.35
CA ASN A 61 1.24 9.67 -1.67
C ASN A 61 -0.16 10.30 -1.72
N ALA A 62 -1.13 9.71 -1.01
CA ALA A 62 -2.47 10.27 -0.91
C ALA A 62 -2.42 11.66 -0.26
N ARG A 63 -1.62 11.82 0.78
CA ARG A 63 -1.45 13.11 1.46
C ARG A 63 -0.84 14.16 0.54
N ILE A 64 0.21 13.77 -0.19
CA ILE A 64 0.87 14.68 -1.12
C ILE A 64 -0.10 15.15 -2.19
N LEU A 65 -0.98 14.27 -2.65
CA LEU A 65 -1.95 14.56 -3.71
C LEU A 65 -3.30 15.04 -3.19
N ASN A 66 -3.43 15.26 -1.89
CA ASN A 66 -4.65 15.71 -1.24
C ASN A 66 -5.86 14.79 -1.49
N LYS A 67 -5.61 13.50 -1.43
CA LYS A 67 -6.67 12.50 -1.57
C LYS A 67 -7.20 12.10 -0.21
N ASN A 68 -8.49 11.78 -0.13
CA ASN A 68 -9.06 11.16 1.04
C ASN A 68 -8.68 9.69 1.07
N LEU A 69 -8.64 9.09 2.25
CA LEU A 69 -8.25 7.69 2.44
C LEU A 69 -9.36 6.88 3.07
N GLU A 70 -9.60 5.71 2.50
CA GLU A 70 -10.49 4.69 3.05
C GLU A 70 -9.83 3.33 2.86
N ALA A 71 -10.37 2.30 3.50
CA ALA A 71 -9.88 0.94 3.30
C ALA A 71 -11.00 -0.06 3.54
N THR A 72 -11.18 -0.97 2.59
CA THR A 72 -11.99 -2.18 2.79
C THR A 72 -11.10 -3.32 3.29
N CYS A 73 -9.81 -3.25 3.06
CA CYS A 73 -8.83 -4.17 3.63
C CYS A 73 -8.73 -3.89 5.13
N SER A 74 -9.05 -4.88 5.98
CA SER A 74 -9.08 -4.71 7.44
C SER A 74 -7.72 -4.31 8.01
N TYR A 75 -6.64 -4.84 7.45
CA TYR A 75 -5.30 -4.52 7.92
C TYR A 75 -4.95 -3.06 7.62
N ALA A 76 -5.26 -2.59 6.40
CA ALA A 76 -5.02 -1.20 6.02
C ALA A 76 -5.88 -0.25 6.84
N LYS A 77 -7.12 -0.64 7.14
CA LYS A 77 -8.01 0.16 7.95
C LYS A 77 -7.43 0.42 9.34
N LYS A 78 -6.85 -0.59 9.96
CA LYS A 78 -6.22 -0.44 11.27
C LYS A 78 -5.05 0.54 11.22
N ILE A 79 -4.26 0.49 10.16
CA ILE A 79 -3.12 1.39 10.01
C ILE A 79 -3.58 2.82 9.82
N ILE A 80 -4.60 3.05 8.99
CA ILE A 80 -5.17 4.37 8.76
C ILE A 80 -5.73 4.95 10.06
N GLU A 81 -6.39 4.14 10.87
CA GLU A 81 -7.01 4.59 12.13
C GLU A 81 -5.99 5.00 13.18
N LYS A 82 -4.75 4.56 13.07
CA LYS A 82 -3.68 4.89 14.04
C LYS A 82 -2.92 6.15 13.69
N ILE A 83 -3.24 6.78 12.61
CA ILE A 83 -2.47 7.95 12.13
C ILE A 83 -3.06 9.26 12.68
#